data_5e4d7ec3480b9e18d5c86eebdfaa0279
#
_entry.id   5e4d7ec3480b9e18d5c86eebdfaa0279
#
_cell.length_a   1.000
_cell.length_b   1.000
_cell.length_c   1.000
_cell.angle_alpha   90.00
_cell.angle_beta   90.00
_cell.angle_gamma   90.00
#
_symmetry.space_group_name_H-M   'P 1'
#
loop_
_entity.id
_entity.type
_entity.pdbx_description
1 polymer ?
#
loop_
_entity_poly.entity_id
_entity_poly.type
_entity_poly.pdbx_seq_one_letter_code
_entity_poly.pdbx_strand_id
1 'polypeptide(L)'
;ELKKASVSIDDAIEQMIRNQNEGEIRQLFKFSQLLLCANDESIKYATAGTKKKFYSVWHNKEDDGKIKEKLNEIIKDRKIDEIDITLYSLFEKERFLDVLEYFIIFDGNEKKVARYNQYFAIKKTIQRINNIKNGKRDGGVIWHTQGSGKSLTMSMLTKIISRKINGAKVIVVTDRIDLDEQINKTFQSVSISVSKANSGKHLINLIKNNKPVITTVINKFEKAFKEK
;
A
#
# COMPACT_ATOMS: atom_id res chain seq x y z
N GLU A 1 18.16 -2.97 12.51
CA GLU A 1 18.68 -2.55 13.83
C GLU A 1 17.95 -3.29 14.93
N LEU A 2 18.67 -4.07 15.72
CA LEU A 2 18.17 -4.84 16.86
C LEU A 2 18.70 -4.23 18.15
N LYS A 3 17.85 -4.10 19.14
CA LYS A 3 18.18 -3.59 20.48
C LYS A 3 17.72 -4.57 21.56
N LYS A 4 18.40 -4.50 22.74
CA LYS A 4 17.97 -5.23 23.93
C LYS A 4 16.64 -4.71 24.46
N ALA A 5 15.92 -5.49 25.25
CA ALA A 5 14.63 -5.12 25.86
C ALA A 5 14.68 -3.79 26.65
N SER A 6 15.80 -3.52 27.30
CA SER A 6 16.01 -2.29 28.07
C SER A 6 16.13 -1.02 27.21
N VAL A 7 16.22 -1.14 25.88
CA VAL A 7 16.38 -0.02 24.95
C VAL A 7 15.08 0.20 24.21
N SER A 8 14.62 1.45 24.18
CA SER A 8 13.40 1.82 23.45
C SER A 8 13.52 1.51 21.95
N ILE A 9 12.43 1.04 21.34
CA ILE A 9 12.37 0.91 19.89
C ILE A 9 12.58 2.25 19.18
N ASP A 10 12.24 3.35 19.84
CA ASP A 10 12.45 4.68 19.32
C ASP A 10 13.94 5.03 19.18
N ASP A 11 14.80 4.53 20.06
CA ASP A 11 16.26 4.68 19.96
C ASP A 11 16.81 3.87 18.77
N ALA A 12 16.26 2.68 18.54
CA ALA A 12 16.60 1.88 17.34
C ALA A 12 16.24 2.62 16.06
N ILE A 13 15.08 3.26 16.01
CA ILE A 13 14.63 4.05 14.86
C ILE A 13 15.52 5.28 14.65
N GLU A 14 15.86 6.01 15.72
CA GLU A 14 16.74 7.17 15.65
C GLU A 14 18.14 6.79 15.17
N GLN A 15 18.68 5.67 15.62
CA GLN A 15 19.94 5.15 15.11
C GLN A 15 19.83 4.75 13.64
N MET A 16 18.74 4.07 13.24
CA MET A 16 18.49 3.71 11.86
C MET A 16 18.42 4.94 10.93
N ILE A 17 17.80 6.03 11.40
CA ILE A 17 17.73 7.30 10.67
C ILE A 17 19.11 7.95 10.60
N ARG A 18 19.85 7.99 11.71
CA ARG A 18 21.21 8.56 11.76
C ARG A 18 22.16 7.86 10.80
N ASN A 19 22.12 6.53 10.73
CA ASN A 19 22.96 5.72 9.84
C ASN A 19 22.74 6.03 8.34
N GLN A 20 21.65 6.70 8.00
CA GLN A 20 21.35 7.14 6.62
C GLN A 20 21.95 8.50 6.27
N ASN A 21 22.53 9.22 7.24
CA ASN A 21 23.12 10.53 7.02
C ASN A 21 24.49 10.44 6.30
N GLU A 22 24.92 11.58 5.82
CA GLU A 22 26.26 11.74 5.23
C GLU A 22 27.33 11.53 6.32
N GLY A 23 28.39 10.80 5.99
CA GLY A 23 29.41 10.41 6.97
C GLY A 23 29.17 9.08 7.69
N GLU A 24 27.98 8.49 7.57
CA GLU A 24 27.62 7.18 8.10
C GLU A 24 27.59 6.13 6.98
N ILE A 25 26.81 5.05 7.16
CA ILE A 25 26.71 3.95 6.17
C ILE A 25 25.64 4.19 5.09
N ARG A 26 25.46 5.44 4.68
CA ARG A 26 24.41 5.88 3.73
C ARG A 26 24.32 5.03 2.45
N GLN A 27 25.46 4.56 1.94
CA GLN A 27 25.49 3.80 0.69
C GLN A 27 24.71 2.48 0.76
N LEU A 28 24.67 1.84 1.95
CA LEU A 28 23.89 0.62 2.18
C LEU A 28 22.40 0.83 1.89
N PHE A 29 21.87 2.00 2.25
CA PHE A 29 20.43 2.30 2.15
C PHE A 29 19.95 2.54 0.71
N LYS A 30 20.83 2.73 -0.24
CA LYS A 30 20.47 2.81 -1.66
C LYS A 30 19.89 1.49 -2.18
N PHE A 31 20.34 0.37 -1.63
CA PHE A 31 19.90 -0.97 -2.04
C PHE A 31 18.85 -1.56 -1.11
N SER A 32 18.68 -0.99 0.09
CA SER A 32 17.72 -1.51 1.08
C SER A 32 16.28 -1.29 0.62
N GLN A 33 15.49 -2.35 0.56
CA GLN A 33 14.08 -2.28 0.19
C GLN A 33 13.19 -1.99 1.41
N LEU A 34 13.47 -2.66 2.53
CA LEU A 34 12.80 -2.45 3.81
C LEU A 34 13.85 -2.26 4.91
N LEU A 35 13.49 -1.47 5.91
CA LEU A 35 14.21 -1.27 7.15
C LEU A 35 13.38 -1.83 8.29
N LEU A 36 14.03 -2.54 9.20
CA LEU A 36 13.42 -3.10 10.40
C LEU A 36 14.16 -2.59 11.62
N CYS A 37 13.40 -2.11 12.60
CA CYS A 37 13.87 -1.78 13.93
C CYS A 37 13.11 -2.63 14.92
N ALA A 38 13.82 -3.34 15.78
CA ALA A 38 13.23 -4.20 16.78
C ALA A 38 14.00 -4.13 18.13
N ASN A 39 13.27 -4.35 19.20
CA ASN A 39 13.76 -4.75 20.51
C ASN A 39 13.01 -6.04 20.92
N ASP A 40 13.18 -6.54 22.12
CA ASP A 40 12.56 -7.80 22.54
C ASP A 40 11.02 -7.73 22.67
N GLU A 41 10.42 -6.54 22.63
CA GLU A 41 8.98 -6.33 22.83
C GLU A 41 8.23 -5.94 21.54
N SER A 42 8.92 -5.32 20.61
CA SER A 42 8.26 -4.73 19.44
C SER A 42 9.14 -4.67 18.20
N ILE A 43 8.50 -4.62 17.05
CA ILE A 43 9.16 -4.48 15.75
C ILE A 43 8.38 -3.47 14.89
N LYS A 44 9.11 -2.57 14.26
CA LYS A 44 8.58 -1.59 13.30
C LYS A 44 9.35 -1.64 11.99
N TYR A 45 8.66 -1.37 10.91
CA TYR A 45 9.24 -1.36 9.56
C TYR A 45 9.02 -0.02 8.85
N ALA A 46 9.92 0.26 7.92
CA ALA A 46 9.88 1.46 7.09
C ALA A 46 10.68 1.25 5.79
N THR A 47 10.86 2.32 5.03
CA THR A 47 11.81 2.40 3.90
C THR A 47 12.88 3.43 4.20
N ALA A 48 13.95 3.45 3.41
CA ALA A 48 14.98 4.48 3.50
C ALA A 48 14.36 5.88 3.32
N GLY A 49 14.80 6.86 4.10
CA GLY A 49 14.28 8.23 4.12
C GLY A 49 13.00 8.43 4.95
N THR A 50 12.41 7.38 5.51
CA THR A 50 11.18 7.49 6.30
C THR A 50 11.43 8.21 7.63
N LYS A 51 10.61 9.24 7.93
CA LYS A 51 10.68 9.97 9.22
C LYS A 51 10.17 9.08 10.36
N LYS A 52 10.71 9.25 11.58
CA LYS A 52 10.40 8.46 12.80
C LYS A 52 8.90 8.16 12.98
N LYS A 53 8.04 9.18 12.87
CA LYS A 53 6.59 9.06 13.08
C LYS A 53 5.85 8.17 12.07
N PHE A 54 6.50 7.75 10.98
CA PHE A 54 5.90 6.92 9.94
C PHE A 54 6.40 5.48 9.95
N TYR A 55 7.30 5.11 10.87
CA TYR A 55 7.62 3.72 11.13
C TYR A 55 6.37 3.00 11.62
N SER A 56 6.04 1.89 11.00
CA SER A 56 4.76 1.19 11.19
C SER A 56 4.97 -0.20 11.75
N VAL A 57 4.01 -0.68 12.53
CA VAL A 57 3.93 -2.07 12.95
C VAL A 57 3.19 -2.86 11.88
N TRP A 58 3.68 -4.07 11.59
CA TRP A 58 2.94 -5.02 10.76
C TRP A 58 2.15 -5.95 11.67
N HIS A 59 0.83 -5.85 11.64
CA HIS A 59 -0.03 -6.64 12.51
C HIS A 59 -1.34 -6.98 11.79
N ASN A 60 -1.64 -8.27 11.68
CA ASN A 60 -2.90 -8.74 11.13
C ASN A 60 -3.50 -9.81 12.04
N LYS A 61 -4.37 -9.40 12.95
CA LYS A 61 -5.04 -10.29 13.91
C LYS A 61 -5.83 -11.44 13.28
N GLU A 62 -6.31 -11.26 12.04
CA GLU A 62 -7.11 -12.29 11.37
C GLU A 62 -6.30 -13.56 11.03
N ASP A 63 -4.98 -13.43 10.85
CA ASP A 63 -4.08 -14.54 10.50
C ASP A 63 -3.31 -15.10 11.70
N ASP A 64 -3.36 -14.46 12.88
CA ASP A 64 -2.53 -14.80 14.04
C ASP A 64 -2.65 -16.27 14.46
N GLY A 65 -3.87 -16.84 14.44
CA GLY A 65 -4.09 -18.25 14.79
C GLY A 65 -3.33 -19.20 13.86
N LYS A 66 -3.48 -19.02 12.55
CA LYS A 66 -2.82 -19.83 11.53
C LYS A 66 -1.30 -19.66 11.55
N ILE A 67 -0.83 -18.44 11.81
CA ILE A 67 0.60 -18.15 11.92
C ILE A 67 1.18 -18.84 13.16
N LYS A 68 0.50 -18.79 14.30
CA LYS A 68 0.93 -19.47 15.54
C LYS A 68 1.00 -20.98 15.36
N GLU A 69 0.02 -21.60 14.68
CA GLU A 69 0.08 -23.03 14.35
C GLU A 69 1.34 -23.38 13.57
N LYS A 70 1.63 -22.67 12.49
CA LYS A 70 2.85 -22.89 11.69
C LYS A 70 4.13 -22.60 12.46
N LEU A 71 4.16 -21.56 13.28
CA LEU A 71 5.31 -21.23 14.10
C LEU A 71 5.58 -22.28 15.17
N ASN A 72 4.55 -22.91 15.76
CA ASN A 72 4.69 -24.02 16.70
C ASN A 72 5.36 -25.27 16.09
N GLU A 73 5.23 -25.46 14.77
CA GLU A 73 5.93 -26.53 14.06
C GLU A 73 7.42 -26.23 13.92
N ILE A 74 7.81 -24.96 13.85
CA ILE A 74 9.17 -24.48 13.59
C ILE A 74 9.91 -24.20 14.92
N ILE A 75 9.27 -23.49 15.85
CA ILE A 75 9.85 -23.06 17.11
C ILE A 75 9.40 -24.03 18.21
N LYS A 76 10.30 -24.90 18.66
CA LYS A 76 9.98 -25.98 19.64
C LYS A 76 10.59 -25.73 21.00
N ASP A 77 11.56 -24.85 21.12
CA ASP A 77 12.45 -24.65 22.26
C ASP A 77 12.10 -23.41 23.11
N ARG A 78 11.22 -22.57 22.63
CA ARG A 78 10.75 -21.37 23.35
C ARG A 78 9.31 -20.98 23.00
N LYS A 79 8.72 -20.10 23.79
CA LYS A 79 7.40 -19.52 23.53
C LYS A 79 7.45 -18.57 22.33
N ILE A 80 6.44 -18.65 21.48
CA ILE A 80 6.24 -17.72 20.36
C ILE A 80 5.81 -16.35 20.90
N ASP A 81 6.44 -15.30 20.43
CA ASP A 81 6.14 -13.91 20.76
C ASP A 81 5.55 -13.10 19.57
N GLU A 82 5.22 -11.85 19.81
CA GLU A 82 4.64 -10.94 18.80
C GLU A 82 5.65 -10.63 17.68
N ILE A 83 6.95 -10.70 17.94
CA ILE A 83 7.99 -10.47 16.94
C ILE A 83 8.02 -11.62 15.96
N ASP A 84 7.95 -12.86 16.45
CA ASP A 84 7.89 -14.06 15.61
C ASP A 84 6.69 -14.00 14.66
N ILE A 85 5.51 -13.64 15.19
CA ILE A 85 4.28 -13.51 14.41
C ILE A 85 4.44 -12.41 13.36
N THR A 86 4.99 -11.27 13.73
CA THR A 86 5.20 -10.14 12.81
C THR A 86 6.19 -10.48 11.72
N LEU A 87 7.34 -11.07 12.06
CA LEU A 87 8.36 -11.47 11.09
C LEU A 87 7.82 -12.54 10.14
N TYR A 88 7.20 -13.59 10.68
CA TYR A 88 6.63 -14.64 9.86
C TYR A 88 5.55 -14.10 8.92
N SER A 89 4.65 -13.23 9.46
CA SER A 89 3.60 -12.61 8.65
C SER A 89 4.14 -11.71 7.56
N LEU A 90 5.12 -10.85 7.85
CA LEU A 90 5.66 -9.91 6.87
C LEU A 90 6.53 -10.61 5.81
N PHE A 91 7.32 -11.59 6.23
CA PHE A 91 8.30 -12.27 5.37
C PHE A 91 7.81 -13.62 4.82
N GLU A 92 6.53 -13.96 5.00
CA GLU A 92 5.93 -15.04 4.22
C GLU A 92 6.22 -14.78 2.72
N LYS A 93 6.77 -15.79 2.04
CA LYS A 93 7.44 -15.64 0.73
C LYS A 93 6.59 -14.91 -0.31
N GLU A 94 5.35 -15.34 -0.50
CA GLU A 94 4.47 -14.74 -1.52
C GLU A 94 4.07 -13.30 -1.13
N ARG A 95 3.81 -13.08 0.15
CA ARG A 95 3.49 -11.75 0.69
C ARG A 95 4.66 -10.80 0.54
N PHE A 96 5.85 -11.24 0.89
CA PHE A 96 7.04 -10.41 0.78
C PHE A 96 7.35 -10.02 -0.67
N LEU A 97 7.22 -10.96 -1.60
CA LEU A 97 7.35 -10.66 -3.03
C LEU A 97 6.27 -9.69 -3.52
N ASP A 98 5.02 -9.87 -3.10
CA ASP A 98 3.95 -8.90 -3.39
C ASP A 98 4.29 -7.50 -2.83
N VAL A 99 4.82 -7.43 -1.60
CA VAL A 99 5.22 -6.15 -0.98
C VAL A 99 6.29 -5.46 -1.81
N LEU A 100 7.32 -6.17 -2.23
CA LEU A 100 8.40 -5.62 -3.04
C LEU A 100 7.91 -5.14 -4.42
N GLU A 101 7.01 -5.89 -5.06
CA GLU A 101 6.57 -5.60 -6.43
C GLU A 101 5.51 -4.50 -6.51
N TYR A 102 4.54 -4.51 -5.57
CA TYR A 102 3.34 -3.68 -5.70
C TYR A 102 3.13 -2.68 -4.57
N PHE A 103 3.71 -2.92 -3.39
CA PHE A 103 3.41 -2.14 -2.19
C PHE A 103 4.56 -1.26 -1.70
N ILE A 104 5.66 -1.24 -2.45
CA ILE A 104 6.69 -0.19 -2.37
C ILE A 104 6.49 0.75 -3.54
N ILE A 105 6.34 2.03 -3.25
CA ILE A 105 6.13 3.08 -4.24
C ILE A 105 7.06 4.27 -3.99
N PHE A 106 7.33 5.02 -5.02
CA PHE A 106 8.00 6.32 -4.92
C PHE A 106 6.95 7.40 -5.04
N ASP A 107 6.79 8.22 -4.01
CA ASP A 107 5.93 9.40 -3.98
C ASP A 107 6.85 10.64 -4.10
N GLY A 108 7.04 11.11 -5.33
CA GLY A 108 8.15 11.98 -5.65
C GLY A 108 9.49 11.29 -5.39
N ASN A 109 10.31 11.88 -4.54
CA ASN A 109 11.61 11.32 -4.15
C ASN A 109 11.57 10.47 -2.88
N GLU A 110 10.41 10.32 -2.26
CA GLU A 110 10.24 9.53 -1.04
C GLU A 110 9.83 8.10 -1.37
N LYS A 111 10.63 7.13 -0.95
CA LYS A 111 10.27 5.71 -1.00
C LYS A 111 9.31 5.42 0.13
N LYS A 112 8.17 4.80 -0.16
CA LYS A 112 7.11 4.48 0.81
C LYS A 112 6.71 3.02 0.68
N VAL A 113 6.46 2.36 1.81
CA VAL A 113 5.90 1.02 1.86
C VAL A 113 4.48 1.08 2.43
N ALA A 114 3.59 0.22 1.91
CA ALA A 114 2.23 0.10 2.43
C ALA A 114 2.23 -0.28 3.91
N ARG A 115 1.28 0.28 4.64
CA ARG A 115 0.93 -0.23 5.97
C ARG A 115 0.14 -1.54 5.83
N TYR A 116 0.16 -2.38 6.86
CA TYR A 116 -0.54 -3.67 6.85
C TYR A 116 -2.02 -3.55 6.45
N ASN A 117 -2.74 -2.56 6.98
CA ASN A 117 -4.15 -2.33 6.67
C ASN A 117 -4.38 -1.96 5.19
N GLN A 118 -3.46 -1.23 4.56
CA GLN A 118 -3.52 -0.93 3.13
C GLN A 118 -3.28 -2.21 2.31
N TYR A 119 -2.27 -3.00 2.67
CA TYR A 119 -1.97 -4.28 2.02
C TYR A 119 -3.19 -5.20 2.04
N PHE A 120 -3.74 -5.50 3.23
CA PHE A 120 -4.85 -6.44 3.35
C PHE A 120 -6.15 -5.92 2.71
N ALA A 121 -6.44 -4.61 2.79
CA ALA A 121 -7.57 -4.02 2.10
C ALA A 121 -7.46 -4.20 0.58
N ILE A 122 -6.28 -3.97 0.00
CA ILE A 122 -6.04 -4.17 -1.43
C ILE A 122 -6.15 -5.65 -1.80
N LYS A 123 -5.54 -6.57 -1.04
CA LYS A 123 -5.64 -8.02 -1.31
C LYS A 123 -7.09 -8.50 -1.30
N LYS A 124 -7.88 -8.12 -0.28
CA LYS A 124 -9.32 -8.42 -0.20
C LYS A 124 -10.10 -7.81 -1.38
N THR A 125 -9.74 -6.60 -1.80
CA THR A 125 -10.37 -5.93 -2.95
C THR A 125 -10.09 -6.69 -4.24
N ILE A 126 -8.84 -7.06 -4.51
CA ILE A 126 -8.47 -7.84 -5.71
C ILE A 126 -9.18 -9.20 -5.70
N GLN A 127 -9.28 -9.87 -4.57
CA GLN A 127 -10.03 -11.13 -4.44
C GLN A 127 -11.50 -10.95 -4.82
N ARG A 128 -12.17 -9.88 -4.35
CA ARG A 128 -13.55 -9.57 -4.72
C ARG A 128 -13.71 -9.21 -6.19
N ILE A 129 -12.81 -8.40 -6.74
CA ILE A 129 -12.82 -8.04 -8.17
C ILE A 129 -12.67 -9.28 -9.06
N ASN A 130 -11.90 -10.27 -8.64
CA ASN A 130 -11.71 -11.52 -9.39
C ASN A 130 -12.92 -12.46 -9.27
N ASN A 131 -13.79 -12.26 -8.30
CA ASN A 131 -15.03 -13.01 -8.16
C ASN A 131 -16.09 -12.45 -9.12
N ILE A 132 -16.39 -13.19 -10.19
CA ILE A 132 -17.36 -12.79 -11.22
C ILE A 132 -18.62 -13.63 -11.03
N LYS A 133 -19.76 -12.97 -10.76
CA LYS A 133 -21.08 -13.59 -10.65
C LYS A 133 -22.02 -12.95 -11.70
N ASN A 134 -22.65 -13.78 -12.50
CA ASN A 134 -23.57 -13.31 -13.55
C ASN A 134 -22.99 -12.22 -14.46
N GLY A 135 -21.71 -12.36 -14.83
CA GLY A 135 -21.00 -11.40 -15.68
C GLY A 135 -20.61 -10.08 -14.99
N LYS A 136 -20.85 -9.94 -13.69
CA LYS A 136 -20.49 -8.77 -12.89
C LYS A 136 -19.43 -9.11 -11.84
N ARG A 137 -18.51 -8.19 -11.60
CA ARG A 137 -17.52 -8.30 -10.54
C ARG A 137 -18.13 -7.86 -9.20
N ASP A 138 -17.74 -8.52 -8.12
CA ASP A 138 -18.18 -8.14 -6.79
C ASP A 138 -17.65 -6.75 -6.40
N GLY A 139 -18.54 -5.90 -5.88
CA GLY A 139 -18.18 -4.61 -5.29
C GLY A 139 -17.84 -4.71 -3.82
N GLY A 140 -17.48 -3.59 -3.20
CA GLY A 140 -17.18 -3.50 -1.78
C GLY A 140 -16.93 -2.09 -1.29
N VAL A 141 -16.75 -1.95 0.02
CA VAL A 141 -16.40 -0.71 0.71
C VAL A 141 -15.08 -0.91 1.45
N ILE A 142 -14.16 0.03 1.27
CA ILE A 142 -12.93 0.11 2.07
C ILE A 142 -13.13 1.24 3.07
N TRP A 143 -13.21 0.90 4.35
CA TRP A 143 -13.34 1.86 5.42
C TRP A 143 -11.98 2.14 6.07
N HIS A 144 -11.42 3.31 5.81
CA HIS A 144 -10.17 3.77 6.38
C HIS A 144 -10.37 5.12 7.07
N THR A 145 -9.73 5.32 8.22
CA THR A 145 -9.75 6.58 8.96
C THR A 145 -9.11 7.73 8.18
N GLN A 146 -9.39 8.96 8.54
CA GLN A 146 -8.71 10.11 7.97
C GLN A 146 -7.20 10.04 8.24
N GLY A 147 -6.37 10.44 7.28
CA GLY A 147 -4.91 10.38 7.41
C GLY A 147 -4.27 8.98 7.25
N SER A 148 -5.05 7.93 6.99
CA SER A 148 -4.54 6.55 6.81
C SER A 148 -3.87 6.29 5.45
N GLY A 149 -3.74 7.30 4.58
CA GLY A 149 -3.13 7.15 3.26
C GLY A 149 -4.06 6.59 2.18
N LYS A 150 -5.36 6.93 2.21
CA LYS A 150 -6.36 6.47 1.23
C LYS A 150 -5.94 6.68 -0.22
N SER A 151 -5.37 7.85 -0.55
CA SER A 151 -4.93 8.15 -1.93
C SER A 151 -3.79 7.23 -2.38
N LEU A 152 -2.84 6.92 -1.50
CA LEU A 152 -1.77 5.94 -1.78
C LEU A 152 -2.34 4.52 -1.91
N THR A 153 -3.34 4.16 -1.10
CA THR A 153 -4.04 2.87 -1.24
C THR A 153 -4.71 2.75 -2.61
N MET A 154 -5.40 3.81 -3.07
CA MET A 154 -5.99 3.84 -4.41
C MET A 154 -4.94 3.75 -5.51
N SER A 155 -3.80 4.42 -5.37
CA SER A 155 -2.70 4.36 -6.34
C SER A 155 -2.12 2.94 -6.45
N MET A 156 -1.84 2.28 -5.32
CA MET A 156 -1.35 0.90 -5.29
C MET A 156 -2.37 -0.06 -5.91
N LEU A 157 -3.65 0.06 -5.52
CA LEU A 157 -4.74 -0.75 -6.08
C LEU A 157 -4.86 -0.56 -7.60
N THR A 158 -4.83 0.68 -8.07
CA THR A 158 -4.86 1.01 -9.51
C THR A 158 -3.70 0.37 -10.26
N LYS A 159 -2.48 0.46 -9.71
CA LYS A 159 -1.28 -0.17 -10.28
C LYS A 159 -1.44 -1.68 -10.40
N ILE A 160 -1.96 -2.33 -9.37
CA ILE A 160 -2.19 -3.80 -9.35
C ILE A 160 -3.26 -4.19 -10.38
N ILE A 161 -4.41 -3.48 -10.41
CA ILE A 161 -5.49 -3.76 -11.37
C ILE A 161 -4.96 -3.63 -12.80
N SER A 162 -4.25 -2.54 -13.10
CA SER A 162 -3.72 -2.29 -14.44
C SER A 162 -2.69 -3.32 -14.91
N ARG A 163 -1.98 -3.97 -13.97
CA ARG A 163 -0.97 -5.00 -14.29
C ARG A 163 -1.53 -6.42 -14.32
N LYS A 164 -2.43 -6.75 -13.38
CA LYS A 164 -2.91 -8.14 -13.19
C LYS A 164 -4.20 -8.45 -13.96
N ILE A 165 -4.95 -7.44 -14.40
CA ILE A 165 -6.24 -7.64 -15.09
C ILE A 165 -6.15 -7.06 -16.49
N ASN A 166 -6.00 -7.93 -17.48
CA ASN A 166 -5.90 -7.54 -18.88
C ASN A 166 -7.14 -6.75 -19.32
N GLY A 167 -6.92 -5.62 -20.00
CA GLY A 167 -7.97 -4.76 -20.51
C GLY A 167 -8.76 -3.99 -19.45
N ALA A 168 -8.36 -4.05 -18.17
CA ALA A 168 -9.03 -3.31 -17.12
C ALA A 168 -8.89 -1.79 -17.32
N LYS A 169 -9.99 -1.07 -17.12
CA LYS A 169 -10.03 0.38 -17.04
C LYS A 169 -10.39 0.79 -15.62
N VAL A 170 -9.61 1.67 -15.04
CA VAL A 170 -9.87 2.20 -13.69
C VAL A 170 -10.44 3.60 -13.82
N ILE A 171 -11.65 3.81 -13.33
CA ILE A 171 -12.27 5.13 -13.28
C ILE A 171 -12.41 5.53 -11.82
N VAL A 172 -11.73 6.60 -11.44
CA VAL A 172 -11.82 7.19 -10.09
C VAL A 172 -12.82 8.33 -10.16
N VAL A 173 -13.89 8.21 -9.39
CA VAL A 173 -14.96 9.21 -9.32
C VAL A 173 -14.93 9.87 -7.95
N THR A 174 -14.86 11.19 -7.90
CA THR A 174 -14.88 11.99 -6.68
C THR A 174 -16.13 12.87 -6.62
N ASP A 175 -16.51 13.30 -5.43
CA ASP A 175 -17.62 14.22 -5.22
C ASP A 175 -17.22 15.70 -5.40
N ARG A 176 -15.92 16.02 -5.22
CA ARG A 176 -15.39 17.39 -5.24
C ARG A 176 -14.20 17.55 -6.18
N ILE A 177 -14.06 18.73 -6.72
CA ILE A 177 -13.00 19.09 -7.68
C ILE A 177 -11.62 19.10 -6.99
N ASP A 178 -11.53 19.67 -5.79
CA ASP A 178 -10.29 19.74 -5.01
C ASP A 178 -9.74 18.33 -4.69
N LEU A 179 -10.65 17.39 -4.37
CA LEU A 179 -10.29 16.00 -4.12
C LEU A 179 -9.82 15.29 -5.41
N ASP A 180 -10.48 15.55 -6.55
CA ASP A 180 -10.04 15.05 -7.86
C ASP A 180 -8.62 15.54 -8.20
N GLU A 181 -8.31 16.80 -7.93
CA GLU A 181 -6.97 17.36 -8.14
C GLU A 181 -5.92 16.74 -7.21
N GLN A 182 -6.26 16.55 -5.94
CA GLN A 182 -5.38 15.90 -4.98
C GLN A 182 -5.05 14.45 -5.41
N ILE A 183 -6.05 13.70 -5.85
CA ILE A 183 -5.85 12.33 -6.35
C ILE A 183 -4.99 12.33 -7.60
N ASN A 184 -5.25 13.23 -8.55
CA ASN A 184 -4.41 13.36 -9.75
C ASN A 184 -2.95 13.62 -9.41
N LYS A 185 -2.67 14.58 -8.51
CA LYS A 185 -1.31 14.86 -8.03
C LYS A 185 -0.65 13.62 -7.39
N THR A 186 -1.39 12.90 -6.53
CA THR A 186 -0.89 11.67 -5.90
C THR A 186 -0.57 10.59 -6.94
N PHE A 187 -1.43 10.41 -7.96
CA PHE A 187 -1.19 9.42 -9.00
C PHE A 187 0.04 9.77 -9.85
N GLN A 188 0.19 11.05 -10.19
CA GLN A 188 1.36 11.55 -10.92
C GLN A 188 2.66 11.38 -10.12
N SER A 189 2.63 11.68 -8.80
CA SER A 189 3.81 11.53 -7.93
C SER A 189 4.30 10.08 -7.82
N VAL A 190 3.40 9.11 -7.99
CA VAL A 190 3.73 7.67 -8.02
C VAL A 190 3.84 7.10 -9.44
N SER A 191 4.03 7.98 -10.44
CA SER A 191 4.23 7.62 -11.85
C SER A 191 3.07 6.84 -12.50
N ILE A 192 1.84 7.10 -12.08
CA ILE A 192 0.63 6.58 -12.75
C ILE A 192 0.14 7.62 -13.74
N SER A 193 0.12 7.28 -15.02
CA SER A 193 -0.46 8.13 -16.06
C SER A 193 -1.98 8.17 -15.93
N VAL A 194 -2.54 9.35 -15.70
CA VAL A 194 -3.98 9.57 -15.50
C VAL A 194 -4.51 10.51 -16.56
N SER A 195 -5.71 10.20 -17.09
CA SER A 195 -6.46 11.08 -17.97
C SER A 195 -7.62 11.72 -17.19
N LYS A 196 -7.59 13.04 -17.01
CA LYS A 196 -8.66 13.79 -16.31
C LYS A 196 -9.79 14.09 -17.29
N ALA A 197 -11.02 13.68 -16.96
CA ALA A 197 -12.19 14.02 -17.76
C ALA A 197 -12.66 15.45 -17.45
N ASN A 198 -12.78 16.28 -18.50
CA ASN A 198 -13.20 17.68 -18.37
C ASN A 198 -14.71 17.87 -18.54
N SER A 199 -15.40 16.93 -19.20
CA SER A 199 -16.85 16.91 -19.40
C SER A 199 -17.38 15.47 -19.54
N GLY A 200 -18.71 15.27 -19.53
CA GLY A 200 -19.32 13.98 -19.77
C GLY A 200 -18.94 13.40 -21.15
N LYS A 201 -18.98 14.21 -22.20
CA LYS A 201 -18.55 13.82 -23.55
C LYS A 201 -17.08 13.43 -23.59
N HIS A 202 -16.23 14.20 -22.89
CA HIS A 202 -14.80 13.88 -22.81
C HIS A 202 -14.57 12.56 -22.08
N LEU A 203 -15.32 12.27 -21.00
CA LEU A 203 -15.25 10.99 -20.29
C LEU A 203 -15.55 9.81 -21.24
N ILE A 204 -16.65 9.92 -22.03
CA ILE A 204 -16.99 8.89 -23.01
C ILE A 204 -15.87 8.68 -24.04
N ASN A 205 -15.27 9.77 -24.52
CA ASN A 205 -14.14 9.70 -25.45
C ASN A 205 -12.92 9.00 -24.84
N LEU A 206 -12.57 9.32 -23.59
CA LEU A 206 -11.46 8.67 -22.89
C LEU A 206 -11.70 7.16 -22.72
N ILE A 207 -12.93 6.76 -22.42
CA ILE A 207 -13.32 5.35 -22.31
C ILE A 207 -13.22 4.65 -23.68
N LYS A 208 -13.74 5.27 -24.75
CA LYS A 208 -13.66 4.73 -26.12
C LYS A 208 -12.22 4.61 -26.62
N ASN A 209 -11.36 5.56 -26.26
CA ASN A 209 -9.93 5.56 -26.62
C ASN A 209 -9.09 4.68 -25.69
N ASN A 210 -9.72 3.79 -24.91
CA ASN A 210 -9.06 2.80 -24.06
C ASN A 210 -8.04 3.40 -23.08
N LYS A 211 -8.28 4.61 -22.54
CA LYS A 211 -7.42 5.17 -21.50
C LYS A 211 -7.47 4.30 -20.25
N PRO A 212 -6.33 3.81 -19.74
CA PRO A 212 -6.31 2.81 -18.67
C PRO A 212 -6.76 3.36 -17.31
N VAL A 213 -6.44 4.63 -17.02
CA VAL A 213 -6.81 5.28 -15.76
C VAL A 213 -7.43 6.64 -16.06
N ILE A 214 -8.63 6.85 -15.55
CA ILE A 214 -9.40 8.08 -15.76
C ILE A 214 -9.84 8.61 -14.41
N THR A 215 -9.74 9.93 -14.20
CA THR A 215 -10.35 10.61 -13.05
C THR A 215 -11.46 11.54 -13.51
N THR A 216 -12.50 11.66 -12.69
CA THR A 216 -13.65 12.52 -12.96
C THR A 216 -14.40 12.87 -11.67
N VAL A 217 -15.20 13.93 -11.70
CA VAL A 217 -16.14 14.25 -10.62
C VAL A 217 -17.53 13.69 -10.93
N ILE A 218 -18.29 13.38 -9.88
CA ILE A 218 -19.60 12.73 -9.99
C ILE A 218 -20.55 13.42 -10.96
N ASN A 219 -20.59 14.75 -10.97
CA ASN A 219 -21.46 15.52 -11.87
C ASN A 219 -21.14 15.29 -13.36
N LYS A 220 -19.88 15.08 -13.72
CA LYS A 220 -19.47 14.78 -15.10
C LYS A 220 -19.78 13.33 -15.45
N PHE A 221 -19.62 12.44 -14.47
CA PHE A 221 -19.95 11.02 -14.60
C PHE A 221 -21.46 10.84 -14.89
N GLU A 222 -22.32 11.47 -14.10
CA GLU A 222 -23.78 11.44 -14.32
C GLU A 222 -24.19 11.99 -15.69
N LYS A 223 -23.60 13.10 -16.14
CA LYS A 223 -23.86 13.66 -17.47
C LYS A 223 -23.48 12.70 -18.58
N ALA A 224 -22.38 11.95 -18.44
CA ALA A 224 -21.97 10.97 -19.43
C ALA A 224 -22.99 9.82 -19.60
N PHE A 225 -23.74 9.47 -18.55
CA PHE A 225 -24.80 8.45 -18.62
C PHE A 225 -26.13 8.96 -19.15
N LYS A 226 -26.41 10.27 -19.01
CA LYS A 226 -27.64 10.88 -19.53
C LYS A 226 -27.57 11.24 -21.03
N GLU A 227 -26.36 11.31 -21.59
CA GLU A 227 -26.11 11.62 -23.00
C GLU A 227 -26.03 10.35 -23.91
N LYS A 228 -26.43 9.18 -23.37
CA LYS A 228 -26.65 7.95 -24.12
C LYS A 228 -28.09 7.85 -24.53
#